data_6711fa22ef8705bc78d72367136b3303
#
_entry.id   6711fa22ef8705bc78d72367136b3303
#
_cell.length_a   1.000
_cell.length_b   1.000
_cell.length_c   1.000
_cell.angle_alpha   90.00
_cell.angle_beta   90.00
_cell.angle_gamma   90.00
#
_symmetry.space_group_name_H-M   'P 1'
#
loop_
_entity.id
_entity.type
_entity.pdbx_description
1 polymer ?
#
loop_
_entity_poly.entity_id
_entity_poly.type
_entity_poly.pdbx_seq_one_letter_code
_entity_poly.pdbx_strand_id
1 'polypeptide(L)'
;MVEALPDATVHRMRHYRKDRLLQMMQELDIPTLLIYDPVSIRYATDSRNVQVYALNHECRYLFMAADGTTELFDWVAGHDAYHGHLDTIDAVHVARPVGFMSDGADNFDTSLREWADQIESLIRRTSPDDLRVGIDRLSHFQASELERRGIRVVDGHPAIYRARAVKGPEELEAQRLSAKACHDGFERMFAATKPGVTESDIWAHLHAANIEWEGEWINARYLLSGEKTNPWAQETGLRVIQQGDIIGCDSDLIGPYGYAHDISRTWMADGTPDDRQRRLYAACFEHVHRNMELLKPGLSFLELMEKGFCYSAELAEQNFTTIFHGLGLENEWPIIMSPDKLHIPGAYGGGYDGVLEVGMTLCIESYAGETGGPDGVKLEEMVLITETGAVPLGLTPYEEDWL
;
A
#
# COMPACT_ATOMS: atom_id res chain seq x y z
N MET A 1 21.17 8.32 -16.45
CA MET A 1 19.78 8.82 -16.52
C MET A 1 18.92 7.72 -15.96
N VAL A 2 18.03 8.07 -15.07
CA VAL A 2 17.06 7.15 -14.51
C VAL A 2 16.11 6.71 -15.63
N GLU A 3 15.74 5.46 -15.63
CA GLU A 3 14.76 4.90 -16.57
C GLU A 3 13.37 5.48 -16.26
N ALA A 4 12.69 6.01 -17.27
CA ALA A 4 11.34 6.54 -17.13
C ALA A 4 10.42 5.85 -18.14
N LEU A 5 9.14 5.70 -17.78
CA LEU A 5 8.13 5.19 -18.69
C LEU A 5 7.84 6.21 -19.79
N PRO A 6 7.65 5.77 -21.04
CA PRO A 6 7.17 6.65 -22.11
C PRO A 6 5.81 7.28 -21.77
N ASP A 7 5.58 8.53 -22.18
CA ASP A 7 4.31 9.24 -21.96
C ASP A 7 3.08 8.43 -22.40
N ALA A 8 3.19 7.73 -23.53
CA ALA A 8 2.11 6.85 -24.01
C ALA A 8 1.82 5.68 -23.08
N THR A 9 2.81 5.16 -22.37
CA THR A 9 2.65 4.12 -21.35
C THR A 9 1.94 4.68 -20.12
N VAL A 10 2.38 5.85 -19.64
CA VAL A 10 1.73 6.55 -18.52
C VAL A 10 0.27 6.89 -18.84
N HIS A 11 0.00 7.34 -20.07
CA HIS A 11 -1.37 7.60 -20.55
C HIS A 11 -2.24 6.34 -20.51
N ARG A 12 -1.77 5.20 -21.05
CA ARG A 12 -2.54 3.93 -21.01
C ARG A 12 -2.76 3.44 -19.58
N MET A 13 -1.74 3.54 -18.71
CA MET A 13 -1.85 3.19 -17.28
C MET A 13 -2.98 3.98 -16.60
N ARG A 14 -3.04 5.29 -16.83
CA ARG A 14 -4.06 6.20 -16.29
C ARG A 14 -5.47 5.80 -16.72
N HIS A 15 -5.66 5.53 -18.00
CA HIS A 15 -6.96 5.11 -18.55
C HIS A 15 -7.36 3.73 -18.05
N TYR A 16 -6.45 2.75 -18.02
CA TYR A 16 -6.73 1.44 -17.46
C TYR A 16 -7.28 1.55 -16.03
N ARG A 17 -6.63 2.34 -15.16
CA ARG A 17 -7.07 2.53 -13.78
C ARG A 17 -8.48 3.13 -13.67
N LYS A 18 -8.76 4.19 -14.45
CA LYS A 18 -10.08 4.82 -14.51
C LYS A 18 -11.14 3.82 -14.97
N ASP A 19 -10.88 3.13 -16.07
CA ASP A 19 -11.80 2.13 -16.64
C ASP A 19 -12.05 0.97 -15.68
N ARG A 20 -11.02 0.51 -14.99
CA ARG A 20 -11.13 -0.55 -14.00
C ARG A 20 -12.02 -0.12 -12.82
N LEU A 21 -11.88 1.12 -12.34
CA LEU A 21 -12.73 1.65 -11.27
C LEU A 21 -14.19 1.77 -11.73
N LEU A 22 -14.43 2.26 -12.94
CA LEU A 22 -15.78 2.31 -13.54
C LEU A 22 -16.40 0.92 -13.66
N GLN A 23 -15.63 -0.06 -14.09
CA GLN A 23 -16.07 -1.45 -14.15
C GLN A 23 -16.52 -1.96 -12.76
N MET A 24 -15.73 -1.71 -11.71
CA MET A 24 -16.09 -2.14 -10.35
C MET A 24 -17.31 -1.40 -9.82
N MET A 25 -17.49 -0.11 -10.13
CA MET A 25 -18.71 0.62 -9.81
C MET A 25 -19.95 -0.03 -10.45
N GLN A 26 -19.84 -0.44 -11.71
CA GLN A 26 -20.93 -1.12 -12.41
C GLN A 26 -21.23 -2.51 -11.83
N GLU A 27 -20.20 -3.33 -11.57
CA GLU A 27 -20.35 -4.67 -11.01
C GLU A 27 -20.97 -4.66 -9.60
N LEU A 28 -20.67 -3.64 -8.81
CA LEU A 28 -21.15 -3.47 -7.44
C LEU A 28 -22.39 -2.59 -7.33
N ASP A 29 -22.94 -2.14 -8.47
CA ASP A 29 -24.13 -1.28 -8.53
C ASP A 29 -23.96 0.00 -7.68
N ILE A 30 -22.83 0.68 -7.82
CA ILE A 30 -22.52 1.94 -7.16
C ILE A 30 -22.64 3.07 -8.21
N PRO A 31 -23.70 3.92 -8.15
CA PRO A 31 -23.95 4.93 -9.18
C PRO A 31 -22.97 6.11 -9.14
N THR A 32 -22.51 6.48 -7.94
CA THR A 32 -21.56 7.56 -7.75
C THR A 32 -20.57 7.26 -6.64
N LEU A 33 -19.34 7.76 -6.74
CA LEU A 33 -18.31 7.72 -5.71
C LEU A 33 -17.89 9.14 -5.32
N LEU A 34 -17.62 9.32 -4.02
CA LEU A 34 -16.95 10.49 -3.46
C LEU A 34 -15.71 10.00 -2.72
N ILE A 35 -14.54 10.31 -3.25
CA ILE A 35 -13.26 9.76 -2.82
C ILE A 35 -12.42 10.85 -2.16
N TYR A 36 -11.99 10.64 -0.93
CA TYR A 36 -11.12 11.54 -0.16
C TYR A 36 -9.71 11.02 0.01
N ASP A 37 -9.52 9.70 -0.07
CA ASP A 37 -8.18 9.14 0.03
C ASP A 37 -7.30 9.60 -1.16
N PRO A 38 -6.16 10.28 -0.89
CA PRO A 38 -5.32 10.84 -1.95
C PRO A 38 -4.69 9.77 -2.85
N VAL A 39 -4.47 8.56 -2.34
CA VAL A 39 -3.95 7.43 -3.12
C VAL A 39 -5.02 6.93 -4.10
N SER A 40 -6.27 6.83 -3.64
CA SER A 40 -7.41 6.45 -4.46
C SER A 40 -7.79 7.53 -5.49
N ILE A 41 -7.66 8.82 -5.15
CA ILE A 41 -7.77 9.94 -6.10
C ILE A 41 -6.70 9.80 -7.19
N ARG A 42 -5.47 9.50 -6.81
CA ARG A 42 -4.38 9.27 -7.75
C ARG A 42 -4.66 8.06 -8.64
N TYR A 43 -5.13 6.96 -8.08
CA TYR A 43 -5.52 5.78 -8.86
C TYR A 43 -6.53 6.14 -9.95
N ALA A 44 -7.61 6.82 -9.58
CA ALA A 44 -8.69 7.18 -10.50
C ALA A 44 -8.29 8.19 -11.57
N THR A 45 -7.33 9.10 -11.28
CA THR A 45 -7.10 10.28 -12.12
C THR A 45 -5.65 10.54 -12.51
N ASP A 46 -4.69 9.95 -11.80
CA ASP A 46 -3.26 10.30 -11.79
C ASP A 46 -2.94 11.67 -11.16
N SER A 47 -3.93 12.37 -10.66
CA SER A 47 -3.73 13.65 -9.99
C SER A 47 -3.15 13.45 -8.59
N ARG A 48 -2.06 14.16 -8.31
CA ARG A 48 -1.43 14.19 -6.98
C ARG A 48 -1.14 15.63 -6.56
N ASN A 49 -1.38 15.94 -5.30
CA ASN A 49 -1.06 17.23 -4.70
C ASN A 49 -0.99 17.06 -3.19
N VAL A 50 0.11 17.49 -2.56
CA VAL A 50 0.34 17.46 -1.11
C VAL A 50 -0.19 16.20 -0.40
N GLN A 51 0.10 15.04 -0.95
CA GLN A 51 -0.57 13.76 -0.66
C GLN A 51 -0.56 13.43 0.85
N VAL A 52 0.59 13.56 1.52
CA VAL A 52 0.70 13.30 2.96
C VAL A 52 -0.14 14.28 3.78
N TYR A 53 -0.21 15.55 3.37
CA TYR A 53 -1.07 16.54 4.03
C TYR A 53 -2.56 16.18 3.84
N ALA A 54 -2.95 15.80 2.63
CA ALA A 54 -4.33 15.41 2.31
C ALA A 54 -4.81 14.13 3.00
N LEU A 55 -3.90 13.28 3.49
CA LEU A 55 -4.26 12.14 4.34
C LEU A 55 -4.91 12.58 5.67
N ASN A 56 -4.54 13.75 6.18
CA ASN A 56 -5.01 14.25 7.47
C ASN A 56 -6.03 15.38 7.36
N HIS A 57 -6.21 15.95 6.16
CA HIS A 57 -7.06 17.12 5.95
C HIS A 57 -7.97 16.92 4.74
N GLU A 58 -9.27 17.07 4.92
CA GLU A 58 -10.28 16.92 3.87
C GLU A 58 -10.31 18.13 2.90
N CYS A 59 -9.14 18.55 2.44
CA CYS A 59 -8.97 19.70 1.56
C CYS A 59 -9.04 19.35 0.08
N ARG A 60 -9.24 18.07 -0.26
CA ARG A 60 -9.23 17.55 -1.61
C ARG A 60 -10.13 16.33 -1.71
N TYR A 61 -10.94 16.25 -2.75
CA TYR A 61 -11.81 15.10 -3.01
C TYR A 61 -12.15 14.97 -4.49
N LEU A 62 -12.53 13.77 -4.90
CA LEU A 62 -12.93 13.42 -6.25
C LEU A 62 -14.37 12.93 -6.23
N PHE A 63 -15.20 13.48 -7.12
CA PHE A 63 -16.50 12.94 -7.46
C PHE A 63 -16.40 12.16 -8.77
N MET A 64 -16.90 10.93 -8.79
CA MET A 64 -16.95 10.09 -9.97
C MET A 64 -18.31 9.44 -10.11
N ALA A 65 -18.91 9.48 -11.32
CA ALA A 65 -20.18 8.85 -11.62
C ALA A 65 -19.99 7.65 -12.57
N ALA A 66 -20.90 6.70 -12.52
CA ALA A 66 -20.86 5.47 -13.33
C ALA A 66 -20.96 5.74 -14.85
N ASP A 67 -21.38 6.94 -15.27
CA ASP A 67 -21.36 7.41 -16.67
C ASP A 67 -19.97 7.85 -17.13
N GLY A 68 -18.96 7.86 -16.25
CA GLY A 68 -17.61 8.29 -16.51
C GLY A 68 -17.29 9.72 -16.10
N THR A 69 -18.30 10.53 -15.73
CA THR A 69 -18.09 11.90 -15.24
C THR A 69 -17.15 11.90 -14.03
N THR A 70 -16.08 12.69 -14.11
CA THR A 70 -15.03 12.75 -13.10
C THR A 70 -14.67 14.19 -12.78
N GLU A 71 -15.01 14.68 -11.60
CA GLU A 71 -14.79 16.05 -11.17
C GLU A 71 -13.92 16.11 -9.92
N LEU A 72 -12.76 16.77 -10.05
CA LEU A 72 -11.79 16.94 -8.96
C LEU A 72 -12.05 18.25 -8.23
N PHE A 73 -12.07 18.19 -6.92
CA PHE A 73 -12.09 19.34 -6.04
C PHE A 73 -10.73 19.47 -5.35
N ASP A 74 -10.07 20.60 -5.57
CA ASP A 74 -8.75 20.88 -5.00
C ASP A 74 -8.76 22.24 -4.29
N TRP A 75 -7.88 22.42 -3.34
CA TRP A 75 -7.83 23.61 -2.47
C TRP A 75 -7.02 24.77 -3.05
N VAL A 76 -6.26 24.54 -4.12
CA VAL A 76 -5.32 25.51 -4.69
C VAL A 76 -5.93 26.23 -5.88
N ALA A 77 -5.80 27.55 -5.92
CA ALA A 77 -6.06 28.34 -7.12
C ALA A 77 -5.01 28.01 -8.20
N GLY A 78 -5.43 27.99 -9.47
CA GLY A 78 -4.55 27.64 -10.60
C GLY A 78 -4.62 26.18 -11.02
N HIS A 79 -5.75 25.56 -10.81
CA HIS A 79 -6.05 24.15 -11.08
C HIS A 79 -5.63 23.69 -12.47
N ASP A 80 -5.84 24.48 -13.51
CA ASP A 80 -5.50 24.12 -14.89
C ASP A 80 -4.00 23.89 -15.09
N ALA A 81 -3.16 24.63 -14.36
CA ALA A 81 -1.71 24.46 -14.43
C ALA A 81 -1.24 23.10 -13.85
N TYR A 82 -1.97 22.56 -12.85
CA TYR A 82 -1.62 21.30 -12.21
C TYR A 82 -2.30 20.10 -12.84
N HIS A 83 -3.52 20.25 -13.36
CA HIS A 83 -4.38 19.13 -13.76
C HIS A 83 -4.83 19.18 -15.21
N GLY A 84 -4.63 20.30 -15.92
CA GLY A 84 -5.11 20.47 -17.31
C GLY A 84 -4.50 19.52 -18.34
N HIS A 85 -3.45 18.78 -17.99
CA HIS A 85 -2.86 17.72 -18.79
C HIS A 85 -3.47 16.34 -18.54
N LEU A 86 -4.38 16.21 -17.55
CA LEU A 86 -5.00 14.96 -17.14
C LEU A 86 -6.38 14.80 -17.80
N ASP A 87 -6.42 14.05 -18.88
CA ASP A 87 -7.64 13.75 -19.64
C ASP A 87 -8.59 12.76 -18.94
N THR A 88 -8.21 12.29 -17.75
CA THR A 88 -9.08 11.50 -16.85
C THR A 88 -10.00 12.36 -15.99
N ILE A 89 -9.84 13.68 -16.00
CA ILE A 89 -10.60 14.66 -15.21
C ILE A 89 -11.39 15.55 -16.17
N ASP A 90 -12.72 15.61 -16.00
CA ASP A 90 -13.59 16.44 -16.86
C ASP A 90 -13.66 17.89 -16.38
N ALA A 91 -13.58 18.13 -15.06
CA ALA A 91 -13.57 19.46 -14.47
C ALA A 91 -12.79 19.50 -13.16
N VAL A 92 -12.21 20.68 -12.87
CA VAL A 92 -11.53 20.95 -11.60
C VAL A 92 -12.21 22.13 -10.91
N HIS A 93 -12.51 21.99 -9.64
CA HIS A 93 -13.21 22.97 -8.83
C HIS A 93 -12.42 23.31 -7.57
N VAL A 94 -12.77 24.44 -6.94
CA VAL A 94 -12.28 24.75 -5.59
C VAL A 94 -12.98 23.85 -4.59
N ALA A 95 -12.19 23.09 -3.82
CA ALA A 95 -12.71 22.27 -2.75
C ALA A 95 -13.33 23.12 -1.63
N ARG A 96 -14.36 22.58 -1.01
CA ARG A 96 -14.93 23.12 0.23
C ARG A 96 -14.55 22.20 1.38
N PRO A 97 -13.42 22.45 2.06
CA PRO A 97 -13.08 21.70 3.26
C PRO A 97 -14.15 21.88 4.32
N VAL A 98 -14.43 20.84 5.10
CA VAL A 98 -15.35 20.89 6.23
C VAL A 98 -14.63 20.37 7.46
N GLY A 99 -14.24 21.27 8.35
CA GLY A 99 -13.53 20.86 9.55
C GLY A 99 -13.13 22.02 10.44
N PHE A 100 -12.85 21.71 11.71
CA PHE A 100 -12.46 22.74 12.68
C PHE A 100 -11.21 23.52 12.26
N MET A 101 -10.27 22.86 11.57
CA MET A 101 -9.04 23.47 11.11
C MET A 101 -9.28 24.55 10.05
N SER A 102 -10.24 24.33 9.14
CA SER A 102 -10.56 25.27 8.05
C SER A 102 -11.56 26.33 8.46
N ASP A 103 -12.55 25.96 9.28
CA ASP A 103 -13.77 26.76 9.51
C ASP A 103 -13.88 27.34 10.93
N GLY A 104 -13.12 26.78 11.89
CA GLY A 104 -13.38 27.05 13.30
C GLY A 104 -14.78 26.58 13.70
N ALA A 105 -15.25 26.97 14.88
CA ALA A 105 -16.58 26.65 15.33
C ALA A 105 -17.68 27.48 14.64
N ASP A 106 -17.36 28.74 14.30
CA ASP A 106 -18.38 29.71 13.85
C ASP A 106 -18.83 29.51 12.41
N ASN A 107 -17.98 28.95 11.55
CA ASN A 107 -18.30 28.76 10.12
C ASN A 107 -18.60 27.31 9.73
N PHE A 108 -18.40 26.36 10.66
CA PHE A 108 -18.54 24.91 10.38
C PHE A 108 -19.86 24.53 9.72
N ASP A 109 -21.00 24.96 10.30
CA ASP A 109 -22.33 24.66 9.77
C ASP A 109 -22.59 25.25 8.39
N THR A 110 -21.97 26.39 8.09
CA THR A 110 -22.08 27.03 6.77
C THR A 110 -21.29 26.25 5.74
N SER A 111 -20.04 25.93 6.03
CA SER A 111 -19.21 25.13 5.13
C SER A 111 -19.76 23.75 4.89
N LEU A 112 -20.34 23.09 5.93
CA LEU A 112 -21.01 21.81 5.80
C LEU A 112 -22.19 21.87 4.82
N ARG A 113 -23.04 22.89 4.93
CA ARG A 113 -24.19 23.07 4.01
C ARG A 113 -23.72 23.35 2.57
N GLU A 114 -22.77 24.25 2.37
CA GLU A 114 -22.25 24.59 1.06
C GLU A 114 -21.57 23.40 0.37
N TRP A 115 -20.80 22.62 1.13
CA TRP A 115 -20.23 21.36 0.65
C TRP A 115 -21.35 20.37 0.24
N ALA A 116 -22.36 20.20 1.07
CA ALA A 116 -23.45 19.27 0.79
C ALA A 116 -24.30 19.73 -0.42
N ASP A 117 -24.51 21.04 -0.60
CA ASP A 117 -25.18 21.60 -1.80
C ASP A 117 -24.40 21.22 -3.07
N GLN A 118 -23.07 21.31 -3.01
CA GLN A 118 -22.19 20.96 -4.11
C GLN A 118 -22.30 19.47 -4.47
N ILE A 119 -22.18 18.59 -3.48
CA ILE A 119 -22.25 17.12 -3.69
C ILE A 119 -23.65 16.69 -4.14
N GLU A 120 -24.71 17.20 -3.52
CA GLU A 120 -26.10 16.92 -3.91
C GLU A 120 -26.35 17.31 -5.37
N SER A 121 -25.87 18.49 -5.79
CA SER A 121 -26.02 18.95 -7.19
C SER A 121 -25.36 17.99 -8.19
N LEU A 122 -24.16 17.47 -7.85
CA LEU A 122 -23.46 16.49 -8.67
C LEU A 122 -24.24 15.19 -8.79
N ILE A 123 -24.67 14.62 -7.67
CA ILE A 123 -25.40 13.35 -7.64
C ILE A 123 -26.69 13.48 -8.44
N ARG A 124 -27.49 14.54 -8.21
CA ARG A 124 -28.76 14.74 -8.93
C ARG A 124 -28.59 14.98 -10.44
N ARG A 125 -27.45 15.53 -10.85
CA ARG A 125 -27.15 15.75 -12.27
C ARG A 125 -26.75 14.45 -12.97
N THR A 126 -25.94 13.60 -12.34
CA THR A 126 -25.34 12.41 -12.95
C THR A 126 -26.12 11.13 -12.67
N SER A 127 -26.89 11.08 -11.57
CA SER A 127 -27.67 9.91 -11.14
C SER A 127 -29.01 10.33 -10.54
N PRO A 128 -29.92 10.98 -11.32
CA PRO A 128 -31.16 11.55 -10.79
C PRO A 128 -32.14 10.51 -10.22
N ASP A 129 -32.09 9.29 -10.72
CA ASP A 129 -32.99 8.21 -10.32
C ASP A 129 -32.43 7.35 -9.16
N ASP A 130 -31.15 7.51 -8.83
CA ASP A 130 -30.51 6.77 -7.76
C ASP A 130 -29.56 7.67 -6.97
N LEU A 131 -30.02 8.13 -5.82
CA LEU A 131 -29.29 9.07 -4.97
C LEU A 131 -28.36 8.35 -3.96
N ARG A 132 -27.70 7.26 -4.40
CA ARG A 132 -26.64 6.62 -3.61
C ARG A 132 -25.28 7.23 -3.95
N VAL A 133 -24.42 7.33 -2.93
CA VAL A 133 -23.01 7.69 -3.08
C VAL A 133 -22.14 6.76 -2.26
N GLY A 134 -21.21 6.07 -2.93
CA GLY A 134 -20.14 5.30 -2.28
C GLY A 134 -19.06 6.23 -1.77
N ILE A 135 -18.60 6.04 -0.55
CA ILE A 135 -17.62 6.91 0.08
C ILE A 135 -16.54 6.07 0.73
N ASP A 136 -15.27 6.46 0.55
CA ASP A 136 -14.11 5.83 1.20
C ASP A 136 -13.85 6.42 2.59
N ARG A 137 -14.00 7.74 2.73
CA ARG A 137 -13.74 8.45 3.98
C ARG A 137 -14.66 9.65 4.09
N LEU A 138 -15.31 9.81 5.23
CA LEU A 138 -16.18 10.95 5.50
C LEU A 138 -16.33 11.18 7.00
N SER A 139 -16.48 12.45 7.42
CA SER A 139 -16.86 12.75 8.78
C SER A 139 -18.32 12.37 9.04
N HIS A 140 -18.63 12.08 10.31
CA HIS A 140 -20.02 11.81 10.73
C HIS A 140 -20.98 12.97 10.35
N PHE A 141 -20.52 14.20 10.45
CA PHE A 141 -21.36 15.39 10.15
C PHE A 141 -21.71 15.45 8.66
N GLN A 142 -20.75 15.18 7.78
CA GLN A 142 -20.95 15.18 6.33
C GLN A 142 -21.89 14.04 5.91
N ALA A 143 -21.69 12.82 6.43
CA ALA A 143 -22.58 11.70 6.15
C ALA A 143 -24.03 12.00 6.59
N SER A 144 -24.20 12.50 7.81
CA SER A 144 -25.53 12.86 8.35
C SER A 144 -26.21 13.97 7.56
N GLU A 145 -25.43 14.95 7.04
CA GLU A 145 -25.98 16.04 6.22
C GLU A 145 -26.48 15.53 4.85
N LEU A 146 -25.74 14.63 4.20
CA LEU A 146 -26.18 14.00 2.95
C LEU A 146 -27.45 13.16 3.19
N GLU A 147 -27.50 12.36 4.23
CA GLU A 147 -28.67 11.54 4.56
C GLU A 147 -29.92 12.40 4.85
N ARG A 148 -29.78 13.54 5.54
CA ARG A 148 -30.88 14.51 5.74
C ARG A 148 -31.45 15.05 4.43
N ARG A 149 -30.65 15.09 3.35
CA ARG A 149 -31.06 15.52 2.02
C ARG A 149 -31.62 14.39 1.15
N GLY A 150 -31.75 13.18 1.74
CA GLY A 150 -32.26 11.99 1.05
C GLY A 150 -31.21 11.29 0.18
N ILE A 151 -29.94 11.60 0.36
CA ILE A 151 -28.83 10.91 -0.31
C ILE A 151 -28.40 9.76 0.60
N ARG A 152 -28.40 8.55 0.07
CA ARG A 152 -27.97 7.35 0.78
C ARG A 152 -26.47 7.15 0.67
N VAL A 153 -25.77 7.23 1.79
CA VAL A 153 -24.34 6.92 1.87
C VAL A 153 -24.15 5.40 1.94
N VAL A 154 -23.25 4.87 1.11
CA VAL A 154 -22.86 3.46 1.09
C VAL A 154 -21.33 3.34 1.12
N ASP A 155 -20.81 2.15 1.43
CA ASP A 155 -19.37 1.91 1.43
C ASP A 155 -18.81 1.91 0.00
N GLY A 156 -17.84 2.79 -0.28
CA GLY A 156 -17.15 2.90 -1.56
C GLY A 156 -15.88 2.04 -1.67
N HIS A 157 -15.34 1.59 -0.52
CA HIS A 157 -14.08 0.82 -0.49
C HIS A 157 -14.10 -0.45 -1.37
N PRO A 158 -15.21 -1.25 -1.44
CA PRO A 158 -15.21 -2.44 -2.27
C PRO A 158 -14.92 -2.16 -3.75
N ALA A 159 -15.44 -1.06 -4.30
CA ALA A 159 -15.16 -0.71 -5.70
C ALA A 159 -13.70 -0.28 -5.88
N ILE A 160 -13.20 0.57 -4.99
CA ILE A 160 -11.85 1.12 -5.03
C ILE A 160 -10.81 0.00 -4.86
N TYR A 161 -10.93 -0.80 -3.82
CA TYR A 161 -9.93 -1.83 -3.52
C TYR A 161 -9.92 -2.98 -4.54
N ARG A 162 -11.10 -3.41 -5.04
CA ARG A 162 -11.15 -4.42 -6.10
C ARG A 162 -10.61 -3.90 -7.42
N ALA A 163 -10.81 -2.62 -7.74
CA ALA A 163 -10.20 -2.01 -8.91
C ALA A 163 -8.68 -2.04 -8.82
N ARG A 164 -8.11 -1.63 -7.67
CA ARG A 164 -6.68 -1.53 -7.43
C ARG A 164 -5.99 -2.90 -7.34
N ALA A 165 -6.70 -3.95 -6.92
CA ALA A 165 -6.11 -5.27 -6.69
C ALA A 165 -5.46 -5.89 -7.93
N VAL A 166 -6.06 -5.72 -9.11
CA VAL A 166 -5.58 -6.30 -10.38
C VAL A 166 -4.86 -5.24 -11.19
N LYS A 167 -3.55 -5.41 -11.37
CA LYS A 167 -2.67 -4.46 -12.06
C LYS A 167 -2.71 -4.67 -13.57
N GLY A 168 -2.80 -3.57 -14.31
CA GLY A 168 -2.58 -3.56 -15.75
C GLY A 168 -1.09 -3.72 -16.11
N PRO A 169 -0.80 -4.03 -17.39
CA PRO A 169 0.58 -4.21 -17.83
C PRO A 169 1.47 -3.00 -17.55
N GLU A 170 0.96 -1.80 -17.73
CA GLU A 170 1.70 -0.56 -17.50
C GLU A 170 1.92 -0.26 -16.01
N GLU A 171 1.01 -0.68 -15.14
CA GLU A 171 1.19 -0.62 -13.68
C GLU A 171 2.31 -1.56 -13.24
N LEU A 172 2.39 -2.77 -13.82
CA LEU A 172 3.47 -3.72 -13.57
C LEU A 172 4.84 -3.19 -14.07
N GLU A 173 4.87 -2.40 -15.14
CA GLU A 173 6.09 -1.71 -15.58
C GLU A 173 6.54 -0.68 -14.54
N ALA A 174 5.62 0.10 -13.96
CA ALA A 174 5.92 1.04 -12.89
C ALA A 174 6.42 0.32 -11.62
N GLN A 175 5.79 -0.78 -11.20
CA GLN A 175 6.25 -1.58 -10.07
C GLN A 175 7.67 -2.15 -10.29
N ARG A 176 8.03 -2.54 -11.53
CA ARG A 176 9.40 -2.97 -11.84
C ARG A 176 10.44 -1.86 -11.69
N LEU A 177 10.07 -0.60 -11.97
CA LEU A 177 10.95 0.53 -11.69
C LEU A 177 11.14 0.74 -10.18
N SER A 178 10.07 0.59 -9.40
CA SER A 178 10.16 0.64 -7.94
C SER A 178 11.01 -0.51 -7.37
N ALA A 179 10.93 -1.72 -7.96
CA ALA A 179 11.81 -2.82 -7.62
C ALA A 179 13.29 -2.51 -7.87
N LYS A 180 13.61 -1.83 -8.99
CA LYS A 180 14.99 -1.39 -9.29
C LYS A 180 15.48 -0.34 -8.30
N ALA A 181 14.63 0.63 -7.94
CA ALA A 181 14.95 1.65 -6.94
C ALA A 181 15.22 1.02 -5.56
N CYS A 182 14.38 0.06 -5.16
CA CYS A 182 14.54 -0.69 -3.93
C CYS A 182 15.83 -1.51 -3.93
N HIS A 183 16.11 -2.25 -5.00
CA HIS A 183 17.35 -3.03 -5.16
C HIS A 183 18.60 -2.15 -5.05
N ASP A 184 18.66 -1.02 -5.76
CA ASP A 184 19.76 -0.06 -5.65
C ASP A 184 19.93 0.44 -4.20
N GLY A 185 18.82 0.69 -3.51
CA GLY A 185 18.83 1.05 -2.10
C GLY A 185 19.42 -0.03 -1.21
N PHE A 186 19.04 -1.30 -1.38
CA PHE A 186 19.60 -2.42 -0.63
C PHE A 186 21.08 -2.62 -0.90
N GLU A 187 21.53 -2.57 -2.16
CA GLU A 187 22.95 -2.67 -2.52
C GLU A 187 23.79 -1.60 -1.81
N ARG A 188 23.29 -0.36 -1.75
CA ARG A 188 23.95 0.74 -1.03
C ARG A 188 23.95 0.52 0.48
N MET A 189 22.83 0.01 1.04
CA MET A 189 22.75 -0.33 2.47
C MET A 189 23.74 -1.45 2.82
N PHE A 190 23.82 -2.51 2.02
CA PHE A 190 24.80 -3.59 2.22
C PHE A 190 26.24 -3.06 2.23
N ALA A 191 26.59 -2.24 1.23
CA ALA A 191 27.92 -1.63 1.11
C ALA A 191 28.26 -0.67 2.27
N ALA A 192 27.27 0.02 2.83
CA ALA A 192 27.44 0.97 3.94
C ALA A 192 27.46 0.29 5.33
N THR A 193 26.95 -0.93 5.41
CA THR A 193 26.81 -1.66 6.69
C THR A 193 28.19 -2.06 7.24
N LYS A 194 28.49 -1.60 8.46
CA LYS A 194 29.68 -1.97 9.22
C LYS A 194 29.55 -1.56 10.68
N PRO A 195 30.30 -2.17 11.60
CA PRO A 195 30.38 -1.69 12.98
C PRO A 195 30.79 -0.22 13.05
N GLY A 196 30.16 0.53 13.95
CA GLY A 196 30.46 1.92 14.22
C GLY A 196 29.59 2.96 13.49
N VAL A 197 28.80 2.57 12.48
CA VAL A 197 27.75 3.44 11.88
C VAL A 197 26.42 3.25 12.62
N THR A 198 25.49 4.17 12.46
CA THR A 198 24.16 4.02 13.06
C THR A 198 23.17 3.34 12.10
N GLU A 199 22.07 2.80 12.64
CA GLU A 199 20.94 2.31 11.82
C GLU A 199 20.46 3.40 10.84
N SER A 200 20.33 4.65 11.31
CA SER A 200 19.90 5.78 10.50
C SER A 200 20.89 6.12 9.37
N ASP A 201 22.20 5.95 9.59
CA ASP A 201 23.19 6.15 8.52
C ASP A 201 22.97 5.14 7.38
N ILE A 202 22.68 3.87 7.70
CA ILE A 202 22.44 2.83 6.72
C ILE A 202 21.08 3.07 6.02
N TRP A 203 20.02 3.34 6.77
CA TRP A 203 18.68 3.54 6.25
C TRP A 203 18.56 4.76 5.31
N ALA A 204 19.39 5.79 5.52
CA ALA A 204 19.46 6.96 4.64
C ALA A 204 19.80 6.60 3.18
N HIS A 205 20.51 5.48 2.93
CA HIS A 205 20.86 5.03 1.59
C HIS A 205 19.64 4.56 0.79
N LEU A 206 18.66 3.93 1.45
CA LEU A 206 17.40 3.55 0.78
C LEU A 206 16.62 4.80 0.33
N HIS A 207 16.55 5.83 1.18
CA HIS A 207 15.92 7.10 0.82
C HIS A 207 16.65 7.79 -0.33
N ALA A 208 17.98 7.85 -0.28
CA ALA A 208 18.77 8.48 -1.34
C ALA A 208 18.54 7.78 -2.70
N ALA A 209 18.60 6.46 -2.72
CA ALA A 209 18.30 5.69 -3.93
C ALA A 209 16.89 5.95 -4.43
N ASN A 210 15.88 5.90 -3.56
CA ASN A 210 14.49 6.14 -3.95
C ASN A 210 14.31 7.53 -4.60
N ILE A 211 14.87 8.58 -4.00
CA ILE A 211 14.81 9.95 -4.55
C ILE A 211 15.53 10.04 -5.90
N GLU A 212 16.70 9.42 -6.06
CA GLU A 212 17.45 9.40 -7.31
C GLU A 212 16.72 8.68 -8.44
N TRP A 213 15.86 7.70 -8.09
CA TRP A 213 14.97 7.00 -9.01
C TRP A 213 13.64 7.71 -9.27
N GLU A 214 13.46 8.97 -8.82
CA GLU A 214 12.19 9.71 -8.88
C GLU A 214 11.07 9.06 -8.06
N GLY A 215 11.43 8.30 -7.02
CA GLY A 215 10.49 7.76 -6.05
C GLY A 215 9.99 8.83 -5.08
N GLU A 216 9.01 8.49 -4.25
CA GLU A 216 8.26 9.49 -3.50
C GLU A 216 8.59 9.50 -2.01
N TRP A 217 8.34 8.38 -1.29
CA TRP A 217 8.67 8.26 0.15
C TRP A 217 8.84 6.80 0.56
N ILE A 218 9.04 6.57 1.84
CA ILE A 218 9.06 5.26 2.49
C ILE A 218 8.05 5.29 3.62
N ASN A 219 7.11 4.32 3.64
CA ASN A 219 5.98 4.32 4.57
C ASN A 219 6.40 4.06 6.01
N ALA A 220 7.44 3.25 6.23
CA ALA A 220 7.86 2.84 7.56
C ALA A 220 9.37 3.03 7.77
N ARG A 221 9.81 2.96 9.04
CA ARG A 221 11.19 3.12 9.45
C ARG A 221 11.72 1.80 10.01
N TYR A 222 11.87 0.81 9.13
CA TYR A 222 12.20 -0.55 9.53
C TYR A 222 13.57 -1.02 9.03
N LEU A 223 14.65 -0.39 9.52
CA LEU A 223 15.98 -0.95 9.52
C LEU A 223 16.43 -1.10 10.96
N LEU A 224 16.59 -2.33 11.42
CA LEU A 224 16.83 -2.70 12.80
C LEU A 224 18.10 -3.54 12.91
N SER A 225 18.76 -3.49 14.07
CA SER A 225 20.02 -4.19 14.29
C SER A 225 20.09 -4.87 15.65
N GLY A 226 20.75 -6.03 15.69
CA GLY A 226 20.98 -6.79 16.91
C GLY A 226 19.69 -7.05 17.67
N GLU A 227 19.69 -6.74 18.99
CA GLU A 227 18.55 -6.97 19.87
C GLU A 227 17.26 -6.25 19.46
N LYS A 228 17.31 -5.22 18.63
CA LYS A 228 16.11 -4.55 18.11
C LYS A 228 15.39 -5.35 17.02
N THR A 229 16.02 -6.36 16.48
CA THR A 229 15.37 -7.25 15.50
C THR A 229 14.41 -8.24 16.14
N ASN A 230 14.38 -8.36 17.48
CA ASN A 230 13.45 -9.23 18.21
C ASN A 230 12.94 -8.57 19.51
N PRO A 231 11.64 -8.29 19.66
CA PRO A 231 10.61 -8.47 18.66
C PRO A 231 10.75 -7.46 17.51
N TRP A 232 10.22 -7.83 16.34
CA TRP A 232 10.15 -6.93 15.17
C TRP A 232 9.20 -5.74 15.42
N ALA A 233 9.24 -4.74 14.53
CA ALA A 233 8.40 -3.54 14.58
C ALA A 233 8.87 -2.46 15.58
N GLN A 234 10.17 -2.39 15.85
CA GLN A 234 10.81 -1.24 16.47
C GLN A 234 11.37 -0.32 15.39
N GLU A 235 11.31 1.00 15.59
CA GLU A 235 11.76 1.95 14.57
C GLU A 235 13.28 2.08 14.48
N THR A 236 13.79 2.32 13.26
CA THR A 236 15.17 2.75 12.96
C THR A 236 15.56 3.93 13.85
N GLY A 237 16.76 3.91 14.40
CA GLY A 237 17.23 4.95 15.31
C GLY A 237 18.73 5.21 15.22
N LEU A 238 19.25 5.77 16.32
CA LEU A 238 20.67 6.10 16.48
C LEU A 238 21.47 4.98 17.12
N ARG A 239 20.96 3.75 17.19
CA ARG A 239 21.73 2.61 17.66
C ARG A 239 22.94 2.44 16.76
N VAL A 240 24.11 2.33 17.40
CA VAL A 240 25.36 2.08 16.71
C VAL A 240 25.51 0.60 16.46
N ILE A 241 25.72 0.22 15.21
CA ILE A 241 25.94 -1.16 14.77
C ILE A 241 27.17 -1.73 15.46
N GLN A 242 27.02 -2.91 16.05
CA GLN A 242 28.08 -3.64 16.71
C GLN A 242 28.63 -4.76 15.82
N GLN A 243 29.82 -5.23 16.15
CA GLN A 243 30.38 -6.41 15.51
C GLN A 243 29.49 -7.63 15.79
N GLY A 244 29.15 -8.39 14.73
CA GLY A 244 28.30 -9.57 14.81
C GLY A 244 26.80 -9.26 14.90
N ASP A 245 26.37 -7.98 14.79
CA ASP A 245 24.96 -7.66 14.71
C ASP A 245 24.35 -8.24 13.43
N ILE A 246 23.18 -8.83 13.57
CA ILE A 246 22.26 -9.09 12.47
C ILE A 246 21.48 -7.80 12.15
N ILE A 247 21.27 -7.55 10.88
CA ILE A 247 20.52 -6.38 10.38
C ILE A 247 19.30 -6.90 9.65
N GLY A 248 18.13 -6.37 9.95
CA GLY A 248 16.90 -6.59 9.18
C GLY A 248 16.38 -5.27 8.63
N CYS A 249 15.93 -5.28 7.38
CA CYS A 249 15.26 -4.13 6.78
C CYS A 249 14.00 -4.58 6.05
N ASP A 250 12.93 -3.82 6.29
CA ASP A 250 11.66 -3.88 5.57
C ASP A 250 11.54 -2.60 4.74
N SER A 251 11.27 -2.74 3.45
CA SER A 251 11.49 -1.59 2.55
C SER A 251 10.36 -0.59 2.54
N ASP A 252 9.09 -1.02 2.53
CA ASP A 252 7.90 -0.15 2.46
C ASP A 252 8.06 1.04 1.48
N LEU A 253 8.77 0.83 0.37
CA LEU A 253 9.22 1.88 -0.52
C LEU A 253 8.13 2.26 -1.50
N ILE A 254 7.76 3.55 -1.55
CA ILE A 254 6.92 4.13 -2.61
C ILE A 254 7.83 4.75 -3.65
N GLY A 255 8.00 4.02 -4.74
CA GLY A 255 8.94 4.34 -5.80
C GLY A 255 8.37 5.23 -6.90
N PRO A 256 8.99 5.17 -8.10
CA PRO A 256 8.54 5.93 -9.27
C PRO A 256 7.06 5.70 -9.59
N TYR A 257 6.39 6.73 -10.06
CA TYR A 257 4.95 6.74 -10.36
C TYR A 257 4.05 6.41 -9.16
N GLY A 258 4.62 6.37 -7.93
CA GLY A 258 3.91 6.08 -6.68
C GLY A 258 3.60 4.61 -6.46
N TYR A 259 4.16 3.71 -7.23
CA TYR A 259 4.00 2.29 -7.00
C TYR A 259 4.92 1.80 -5.90
N ALA A 260 4.33 1.04 -4.98
CA ALA A 260 5.06 0.44 -3.89
C ALA A 260 5.90 -0.74 -4.36
N HIS A 261 7.03 -0.95 -3.69
CA HIS A 261 7.78 -2.20 -3.71
C HIS A 261 8.18 -2.54 -2.29
N ASP A 262 7.79 -3.73 -1.85
CA ASP A 262 7.96 -4.17 -0.49
C ASP A 262 8.61 -5.54 -0.43
N ILE A 263 9.79 -5.56 0.17
CA ILE A 263 10.57 -6.75 0.46
C ILE A 263 11.33 -6.58 1.75
N SER A 264 11.54 -7.65 2.47
CA SER A 264 12.42 -7.63 3.63
C SER A 264 13.62 -8.53 3.41
N ARG A 265 14.79 -8.04 3.83
CA ARG A 265 16.05 -8.79 3.81
C ARG A 265 16.76 -8.68 5.15
N THR A 266 17.46 -9.75 5.48
CA THR A 266 18.27 -9.85 6.71
C THR A 266 19.69 -10.24 6.34
N TRP A 267 20.70 -9.53 6.90
CA TRP A 267 22.11 -9.74 6.63
C TRP A 267 22.95 -9.50 7.89
N MET A 268 24.26 -9.80 7.84
CA MET A 268 25.20 -9.52 8.94
C MET A 268 25.88 -8.17 8.75
N ALA A 269 26.11 -7.47 9.85
CA ALA A 269 26.94 -6.26 9.84
C ALA A 269 28.41 -6.58 9.52
N ASP A 270 28.87 -7.70 10.04
CA ASP A 270 30.19 -8.25 9.80
C ASP A 270 30.20 -9.73 10.29
N GLY A 271 31.13 -10.54 9.79
CA GLY A 271 31.25 -11.93 10.19
C GLY A 271 30.26 -12.89 9.52
N THR A 272 29.93 -13.96 10.21
CA THR A 272 29.01 -15.01 9.75
C THR A 272 27.96 -15.28 10.79
N PRO A 273 26.72 -15.63 10.39
CA PRO A 273 25.65 -15.97 11.35
C PRO A 273 26.01 -17.21 12.16
N ASP A 274 25.54 -17.24 13.39
CA ASP A 274 25.63 -18.44 14.24
C ASP A 274 24.58 -19.50 13.83
N ASP A 275 24.65 -20.70 14.42
CA ASP A 275 23.75 -21.81 14.09
C ASP A 275 22.29 -21.49 14.41
N ARG A 276 21.98 -20.64 15.39
CA ARG A 276 20.64 -20.21 15.74
C ARG A 276 20.11 -19.22 14.68
N GLN A 277 20.90 -18.22 14.31
CA GLN A 277 20.56 -17.26 13.27
C GLN A 277 20.32 -17.95 11.92
N ARG A 278 21.15 -18.95 11.57
CA ARG A 278 20.93 -19.78 10.36
C ARG A 278 19.60 -20.54 10.41
N ARG A 279 19.26 -21.15 11.57
CA ARG A 279 17.96 -21.84 11.71
C ARG A 279 16.77 -20.88 11.55
N LEU A 280 16.85 -19.68 12.13
CA LEU A 280 15.79 -18.67 11.99
C LEU A 280 15.65 -18.22 10.53
N TYR A 281 16.79 -17.99 9.87
CA TYR A 281 16.82 -17.60 8.46
C TYR A 281 16.22 -18.69 7.55
N ALA A 282 16.66 -19.92 7.71
CA ALA A 282 16.14 -21.06 6.98
C ALA A 282 14.63 -21.25 7.19
N ALA A 283 14.14 -21.05 8.43
CA ALA A 283 12.71 -21.10 8.73
C ALA A 283 11.91 -19.99 7.99
N CYS A 284 12.40 -18.75 7.99
CA CYS A 284 11.80 -17.66 7.22
C CYS A 284 11.82 -17.94 5.72
N PHE A 285 12.95 -18.39 5.21
CA PHE A 285 13.10 -18.72 3.79
C PHE A 285 12.11 -19.82 3.36
N GLU A 286 12.04 -20.91 4.12
CA GLU A 286 11.05 -21.97 3.88
C GLU A 286 9.61 -21.42 3.93
N HIS A 287 9.31 -20.57 4.90
CA HIS A 287 7.98 -19.99 5.06
C HIS A 287 7.58 -19.16 3.84
N VAL A 288 8.45 -18.25 3.36
CA VAL A 288 8.19 -17.45 2.15
C VAL A 288 7.98 -18.35 0.95
N HIS A 289 8.88 -19.30 0.69
CA HIS A 289 8.85 -20.11 -0.52
C HIS A 289 7.68 -21.08 -0.56
N ARG A 290 7.36 -21.75 0.56
CA ARG A 290 6.19 -22.65 0.62
C ARG A 290 4.87 -21.89 0.47
N ASN A 291 4.78 -20.69 1.02
CA ASN A 291 3.61 -19.84 0.84
C ASN A 291 3.51 -19.30 -0.60
N MET A 292 4.63 -18.99 -1.25
CA MET A 292 4.66 -18.62 -2.66
C MET A 292 4.12 -19.74 -3.57
N GLU A 293 4.48 -20.99 -3.30
CA GLU A 293 4.01 -22.15 -4.07
C GLU A 293 2.49 -22.38 -4.00
N LEU A 294 1.84 -21.89 -2.94
CA LEU A 294 0.39 -21.94 -2.78
C LEU A 294 -0.35 -20.95 -3.69
N LEU A 295 0.28 -19.84 -4.04
CA LEU A 295 -0.37 -18.74 -4.74
C LEU A 295 -0.63 -19.08 -6.20
N LYS A 296 -1.90 -19.41 -6.52
CA LYS A 296 -2.38 -19.74 -7.88
C LYS A 296 -3.69 -18.99 -8.15
N PRO A 297 -3.93 -18.55 -9.39
CA PRO A 297 -5.19 -17.91 -9.74
C PRO A 297 -6.37 -18.85 -9.49
N GLY A 298 -7.49 -18.29 -9.01
CA GLY A 298 -8.70 -19.03 -8.65
C GLY A 298 -8.71 -19.64 -7.24
N LEU A 299 -7.61 -19.63 -6.51
CA LEU A 299 -7.60 -20.04 -5.10
C LEU A 299 -8.31 -18.98 -4.26
N SER A 300 -9.22 -19.40 -3.38
CA SER A 300 -9.93 -18.48 -2.50
C SER A 300 -9.05 -17.99 -1.34
N PHE A 301 -9.33 -16.81 -0.83
CA PHE A 301 -8.60 -16.25 0.33
C PHE A 301 -8.81 -17.10 1.59
N LEU A 302 -10.01 -17.70 1.74
CA LEU A 302 -10.28 -18.62 2.85
C LEU A 302 -9.42 -19.89 2.74
N GLU A 303 -9.26 -20.43 1.53
CA GLU A 303 -8.35 -21.58 1.32
C GLU A 303 -6.90 -21.21 1.60
N LEU A 304 -6.45 -19.99 1.24
CA LEU A 304 -5.10 -19.52 1.59
C LEU A 304 -4.92 -19.40 3.10
N MET A 305 -5.94 -18.89 3.81
CA MET A 305 -5.92 -18.83 5.28
C MET A 305 -5.88 -20.22 5.92
N GLU A 306 -6.52 -21.22 5.33
CA GLU A 306 -6.53 -22.58 5.87
C GLU A 306 -5.25 -23.37 5.53
N LYS A 307 -4.69 -23.15 4.34
CA LYS A 307 -3.55 -23.91 3.78
C LYS A 307 -2.20 -23.23 3.96
N GLY A 308 -2.19 -21.97 4.40
CA GLY A 308 -0.97 -21.22 4.62
C GLY A 308 0.04 -22.00 5.47
N PHE A 309 1.29 -22.01 5.04
CA PHE A 309 2.35 -22.66 5.79
C PHE A 309 2.66 -21.86 7.05
N CYS A 310 2.62 -22.50 8.20
CA CYS A 310 2.91 -21.90 9.50
C CYS A 310 4.21 -22.44 10.06
N TYR A 311 4.82 -21.65 10.93
CA TYR A 311 5.96 -22.09 11.73
C TYR A 311 5.63 -23.21 12.71
N SER A 312 6.66 -23.88 13.20
CA SER A 312 6.55 -24.72 14.42
C SER A 312 6.09 -23.86 15.62
N ALA A 313 5.46 -24.48 16.61
CA ALA A 313 4.95 -23.77 17.79
C ALA A 313 6.03 -22.93 18.53
N GLU A 314 7.29 -23.32 18.40
CA GLU A 314 8.43 -22.62 19.02
C GLU A 314 8.66 -21.22 18.42
N LEU A 315 8.41 -21.03 17.11
CA LEU A 315 8.61 -19.76 16.41
C LEU A 315 7.29 -19.02 16.14
N ALA A 316 6.15 -19.70 16.27
CA ALA A 316 4.84 -19.14 15.92
C ALA A 316 4.44 -17.92 16.77
N GLU A 317 4.89 -17.82 18.03
CA GLU A 317 4.46 -16.77 18.97
C GLU A 317 4.84 -15.36 18.46
N GLN A 318 6.04 -15.20 17.89
CA GLN A 318 6.59 -13.93 17.44
C GLN A 318 6.29 -13.61 15.96
N ASN A 319 5.71 -14.56 15.23
CA ASN A 319 5.35 -14.35 13.81
C ASN A 319 4.23 -13.33 13.63
N PHE A 320 4.18 -12.72 12.44
CA PHE A 320 3.12 -11.80 12.06
C PHE A 320 1.72 -12.44 12.04
N THR A 321 0.71 -11.60 12.22
CA THR A 321 -0.69 -12.00 12.06
C THR A 321 -1.09 -12.13 10.58
N THR A 322 -0.49 -11.33 9.72
CA THR A 322 -0.69 -11.35 8.26
C THR A 322 0.36 -12.24 7.61
N ILE A 323 -0.07 -13.06 6.67
CA ILE A 323 0.82 -13.91 5.85
C ILE A 323 0.93 -13.38 4.42
N PHE A 324 -0.14 -12.76 3.89
CA PHE A 324 -0.15 -12.11 2.60
C PHE A 324 -0.91 -10.77 2.68
N HIS A 325 -0.41 -9.77 1.99
CA HIS A 325 -1.19 -8.57 1.70
C HIS A 325 -1.00 -8.12 0.24
N GLY A 326 -2.02 -7.47 -0.30
CA GLY A 326 -1.93 -6.83 -1.61
C GLY A 326 -1.00 -5.63 -1.57
N LEU A 327 -0.35 -5.35 -2.70
CA LEU A 327 0.51 -4.19 -2.86
C LEU A 327 0.29 -3.53 -4.23
N GLY A 328 0.23 -2.20 -4.25
CA GLY A 328 0.08 -1.42 -5.48
C GLY A 328 0.60 -0.01 -5.31
N LEU A 329 -0.27 0.99 -5.17
CA LEU A 329 0.12 2.36 -4.80
C LEU A 329 0.43 2.49 -3.29
N GLU A 330 0.02 1.52 -2.50
CA GLU A 330 0.27 1.33 -1.07
C GLU A 330 -0.03 -0.13 -0.71
N ASN A 331 -0.07 -0.47 0.58
CA ASN A 331 -0.62 -1.74 1.05
C ASN A 331 -2.10 -1.80 0.72
N GLU A 332 -2.51 -2.86 0.03
CA GLU A 332 -3.83 -2.97 -0.59
C GLU A 332 -4.54 -4.26 -0.19
N TRP A 333 -5.82 -4.34 -0.54
CA TRP A 333 -6.58 -5.57 -0.48
C TRP A 333 -6.04 -6.62 -1.48
N PRO A 334 -5.97 -7.92 -1.13
CA PRO A 334 -6.43 -8.51 0.13
C PRO A 334 -5.40 -8.46 1.27
N ILE A 335 -5.88 -8.59 2.51
CA ILE A 335 -5.05 -8.96 3.67
C ILE A 335 -5.46 -10.35 4.12
N ILE A 336 -4.53 -11.30 4.16
CA ILE A 336 -4.78 -12.71 4.45
C ILE A 336 -4.01 -13.11 5.71
N MET A 337 -4.74 -13.64 6.68
CA MET A 337 -4.22 -14.00 7.99
C MET A 337 -3.44 -15.31 7.96
N SER A 338 -2.44 -15.40 8.83
CA SER A 338 -1.78 -16.67 9.13
C SER A 338 -2.75 -17.63 9.85
N PRO A 339 -2.81 -18.92 9.45
CA PRO A 339 -3.74 -19.89 10.04
C PRO A 339 -3.61 -20.03 11.55
N ASP A 340 -2.39 -19.94 12.10
CA ASP A 340 -2.12 -20.05 13.55
C ASP A 340 -2.56 -18.81 14.35
N LYS A 341 -2.90 -17.69 13.68
CA LYS A 341 -3.32 -16.42 14.29
C LYS A 341 -4.83 -16.16 14.22
N LEU A 342 -5.60 -17.02 13.56
CA LEU A 342 -7.05 -16.84 13.40
C LEU A 342 -7.84 -16.78 14.72
N HIS A 343 -7.26 -17.30 15.81
CA HIS A 343 -7.85 -17.29 17.13
C HIS A 343 -7.66 -15.97 17.91
N ILE A 344 -6.81 -15.06 17.39
CA ILE A 344 -6.51 -13.78 18.07
C ILE A 344 -7.67 -12.81 17.87
N PRO A 345 -8.39 -12.39 18.93
CA PRO A 345 -9.49 -11.43 18.80
C PRO A 345 -9.02 -10.10 18.20
N GLY A 346 -9.73 -9.62 17.19
CA GLY A 346 -9.43 -8.34 16.54
C GLY A 346 -8.32 -8.38 15.49
N ALA A 347 -7.67 -9.51 15.28
CA ALA A 347 -6.75 -9.68 14.17
C ALA A 347 -7.57 -9.77 12.88
N TYR A 348 -7.69 -8.66 12.15
CA TYR A 348 -8.34 -8.52 10.83
C TYR A 348 -9.64 -9.35 10.61
N GLY A 349 -10.44 -9.56 11.67
CA GLY A 349 -11.83 -10.05 11.58
C GLY A 349 -12.04 -11.52 11.17
N GLY A 350 -11.02 -12.37 11.15
CA GLY A 350 -11.20 -13.81 10.88
C GLY A 350 -11.41 -14.18 9.40
N GLY A 351 -11.09 -13.27 8.50
CA GLY A 351 -11.09 -13.51 7.07
C GLY A 351 -12.36 -13.14 6.33
N TYR A 352 -12.28 -13.11 5.02
CA TYR A 352 -13.37 -12.77 4.11
C TYR A 352 -13.21 -13.52 2.78
N ASP A 353 -14.27 -13.61 2.02
CA ASP A 353 -14.28 -14.29 0.75
C ASP A 353 -13.70 -13.45 -0.39
N GLY A 354 -13.05 -14.10 -1.31
CA GLY A 354 -12.43 -13.55 -2.51
C GLY A 354 -11.54 -14.59 -3.17
N VAL A 355 -11.05 -14.30 -4.35
CA VAL A 355 -10.18 -15.22 -5.10
C VAL A 355 -8.95 -14.49 -5.62
N LEU A 356 -7.85 -15.21 -5.76
CA LEU A 356 -6.68 -14.71 -6.47
C LEU A 356 -6.96 -14.59 -7.96
N GLU A 357 -6.65 -13.44 -8.52
CA GLU A 357 -6.77 -13.16 -9.96
C GLU A 357 -5.39 -12.92 -10.57
N VAL A 358 -5.25 -13.28 -11.85
CA VAL A 358 -4.06 -12.91 -12.63
C VAL A 358 -3.90 -11.40 -12.67
N GLY A 359 -2.70 -10.92 -12.43
CA GLY A 359 -2.41 -9.48 -12.33
C GLY A 359 -2.43 -8.92 -10.90
N MET A 360 -2.87 -9.70 -9.91
CA MET A 360 -2.68 -9.30 -8.51
C MET A 360 -1.21 -9.33 -8.13
N THR A 361 -0.77 -8.36 -7.33
CA THR A 361 0.54 -8.34 -6.70
C THR A 361 0.38 -8.41 -5.20
N LEU A 362 1.15 -9.29 -4.56
CA LEU A 362 1.06 -9.61 -3.15
C LEU A 362 2.46 -9.61 -2.53
N CYS A 363 2.53 -9.28 -1.25
CA CYS A 363 3.69 -9.53 -0.40
C CYS A 363 3.46 -10.79 0.44
N ILE A 364 4.52 -11.55 0.69
CA ILE A 364 4.54 -12.75 1.52
C ILE A 364 5.36 -12.44 2.74
N GLU A 365 4.69 -12.26 3.85
CA GLU A 365 5.25 -11.84 5.12
C GLU A 365 5.86 -13.01 5.90
N SER A 366 7.06 -12.83 6.43
CA SER A 366 7.75 -13.85 7.22
C SER A 366 8.66 -13.24 8.28
N TYR A 367 8.46 -13.62 9.53
CA TYR A 367 9.33 -13.25 10.63
C TYR A 367 9.53 -14.42 11.58
N ALA A 368 10.77 -14.70 11.97
CA ALA A 368 11.11 -15.69 12.97
C ALA A 368 12.01 -15.11 14.07
N GLY A 369 11.56 -15.24 15.32
CA GLY A 369 12.28 -14.87 16.52
C GLY A 369 11.83 -15.73 17.70
N GLU A 370 12.77 -16.11 18.57
CA GLU A 370 12.44 -16.82 19.80
C GLU A 370 11.96 -15.82 20.87
N THR A 371 10.94 -16.18 21.65
CA THR A 371 10.46 -15.33 22.74
C THR A 371 11.59 -15.04 23.75
N GLY A 372 11.95 -13.75 23.88
CA GLY A 372 13.08 -13.32 24.70
C GLY A 372 14.45 -13.63 24.12
N GLY A 373 14.51 -14.07 22.85
CA GLY A 373 15.77 -14.27 22.14
C GLY A 373 16.50 -12.97 21.83
N PRO A 374 17.82 -13.02 21.55
CA PRO A 374 18.65 -11.82 21.39
C PRO A 374 18.42 -11.09 20.06
N ASP A 375 17.95 -11.77 19.03
CA ASP A 375 17.67 -11.23 17.70
C ASP A 375 16.68 -12.11 16.94
N GLY A 376 16.22 -11.64 15.77
CA GLY A 376 15.29 -12.32 14.89
C GLY A 376 15.60 -12.06 13.41
N VAL A 377 14.91 -12.78 12.53
CA VAL A 377 15.04 -12.71 11.08
C VAL A 377 13.72 -12.27 10.47
N LYS A 378 13.76 -11.29 9.59
CA LYS A 378 12.63 -10.82 8.76
C LYS A 378 12.98 -11.05 7.29
N LEU A 379 12.14 -11.81 6.61
CA LEU A 379 12.18 -11.98 5.15
C LEU A 379 10.80 -11.74 4.57
N GLU A 380 10.77 -11.18 3.39
CA GLU A 380 9.53 -10.91 2.66
C GLU A 380 9.79 -10.91 1.16
N GLU A 381 8.81 -11.30 0.38
CA GLU A 381 8.90 -11.28 -1.07
C GLU A 381 7.62 -10.76 -1.70
N MET A 382 7.78 -9.78 -2.59
CA MET A 382 6.71 -9.30 -3.45
C MET A 382 6.58 -10.19 -4.68
N VAL A 383 5.35 -10.62 -5.00
CA VAL A 383 5.08 -11.52 -6.12
C VAL A 383 3.94 -11.01 -7.01
N LEU A 384 4.00 -11.38 -8.29
CA LEU A 384 2.92 -11.22 -9.27
C LEU A 384 2.20 -12.55 -9.46
N ILE A 385 0.87 -12.55 -9.40
CA ILE A 385 0.05 -13.70 -9.75
C ILE A 385 -0.07 -13.76 -11.28
N THR A 386 0.47 -14.84 -11.85
CA THR A 386 0.40 -15.16 -13.30
C THR A 386 -0.59 -16.30 -13.56
N GLU A 387 -0.84 -16.63 -14.82
CA GLU A 387 -1.69 -17.78 -15.19
C GLU A 387 -1.19 -19.11 -14.61
N THR A 388 0.10 -19.24 -14.34
CA THR A 388 0.72 -20.49 -13.87
C THR A 388 1.05 -20.50 -12.38
N GLY A 389 0.89 -19.37 -11.68
CA GLY A 389 1.20 -19.21 -10.26
C GLY A 389 1.95 -17.90 -9.99
N ALA A 390 2.50 -17.77 -8.78
CA ALA A 390 3.24 -16.58 -8.37
C ALA A 390 4.65 -16.54 -8.97
N VAL A 391 5.11 -15.33 -9.35
CA VAL A 391 6.49 -15.07 -9.75
C VAL A 391 7.03 -13.90 -8.94
N PRO A 392 8.27 -13.99 -8.39
CA PRO A 392 8.88 -12.90 -7.64
C PRO A 392 9.03 -11.62 -8.46
N LEU A 393 8.83 -10.48 -7.85
CA LEU A 393 9.12 -9.15 -8.38
C LEU A 393 10.36 -8.54 -7.71
N GLY A 394 10.79 -9.04 -6.55
CA GLY A 394 11.99 -8.62 -5.87
C GLY A 394 13.25 -8.93 -6.69
N LEU A 395 14.18 -7.97 -6.73
CA LEU A 395 15.47 -8.10 -7.43
C LEU A 395 16.63 -8.35 -6.46
N THR A 396 16.44 -8.07 -5.18
CA THR A 396 17.45 -8.22 -4.14
C THR A 396 17.52 -9.68 -3.69
N PRO A 397 18.70 -10.33 -3.82
CA PRO A 397 18.84 -11.75 -3.51
C PRO A 397 18.69 -12.04 -2.01
N TYR A 398 18.44 -13.30 -1.68
CA TYR A 398 18.58 -13.84 -0.34
C TYR A 398 20.03 -14.22 -0.04
N GLU A 399 20.38 -14.33 1.24
CA GLU A 399 21.67 -14.85 1.70
C GLU A 399 21.68 -16.39 1.63
N GLU A 400 21.85 -16.95 0.43
CA GLU A 400 21.78 -18.41 0.19
C GLU A 400 22.82 -19.22 0.97
N ASP A 401 23.97 -18.61 1.29
CA ASP A 401 25.04 -19.23 2.09
C ASP A 401 24.61 -19.50 3.57
N TRP A 402 23.44 -19.00 3.96
CA TRP A 402 22.90 -19.22 5.31
C TRP A 402 21.99 -20.45 5.40
N LEU A 403 21.59 -21.04 4.26
CA LEU A 403 20.65 -22.15 4.15
C LEU A 403 21.28 -23.53 4.40
#